data_db85b4fc27dc4a67f6be83f3bb2ac638
#
_entry.id   db85b4fc27dc4a67f6be83f3bb2ac638
#
_cell.length_a   1.000
_cell.length_b   1.000
_cell.length_c   1.000
_cell.angle_alpha   90.00
_cell.angle_beta   90.00
_cell.angle_gamma   90.00
#
_symmetry.space_group_name_H-M   'P 1'
#
loop_
_entity.id
_entity.type
_entity.pdbx_description
1 polymer ?
#
loop_
_entity_poly.entity_id
_entity_poly.type
_entity_poly.pdbx_seq_one_letter_code
_entity_poly.pdbx_strand_id
1 'polypeptide(L)'
;MNTQKISITAFSSVSPLGNNADAVWKKYLEEKHCFSKQFLDQQETSVAALEADSKQIVAEVRESDIKYKFLDDSVLFALAASRIAVKQAGWKKEDVFGINIGSSRGATDLFEKHYKEYIDTGKAQTLASPTTTLGNISSWIAHDLQSVGPEISHSITCSTALHALLNGVAWLKSGMADKFLVGGSEAPLTDFTIAQMRALKIYSRIDQDNDAWPNLAFDFEKTQNTMILGEGAAVCCLEAGEKENAIAYVTGVGYATEILEHNISISAEADCFQKSMKMALKEENLEDIDVIVMHAPGTIKGDLTELRAIEKVFGSKLPLLTTNKWKIGHTFGASGILSLELALLMIQNDTFIDVPFSEKQIQTKSIKKVLINAVGFGGNAVSILIEKA
;
A
#
# COMPACT_ATOMS: atom_id res chain seq x y z
N MET A 1 10.21 -28.78 2.64
CA MET A 1 9.78 -27.81 1.59
C MET A 1 10.99 -26.98 1.24
N ASN A 2 11.21 -26.74 -0.03
CA ASN A 2 12.40 -26.01 -0.49
C ASN A 2 12.42 -24.60 0.12
N THR A 3 13.44 -24.26 0.88
CA THR A 3 13.59 -22.97 1.58
C THR A 3 14.14 -21.89 0.62
N GLN A 4 13.65 -21.90 -0.63
CA GLN A 4 14.10 -20.94 -1.61
C GLN A 4 13.81 -19.51 -1.13
N LYS A 5 14.85 -18.70 -0.96
CA LYS A 5 14.73 -17.28 -0.65
C LYS A 5 14.01 -16.55 -1.78
N ILE A 6 13.28 -15.53 -1.47
CA ILE A 6 12.64 -14.62 -2.42
C ILE A 6 13.28 -13.25 -2.24
N SER A 7 13.97 -12.80 -3.28
CA SER A 7 14.62 -11.49 -3.32
C SER A 7 13.65 -10.39 -3.74
N ILE A 8 13.70 -9.25 -3.06
CA ILE A 8 13.17 -7.97 -3.53
C ILE A 8 14.34 -7.26 -4.22
N THR A 9 14.30 -7.16 -5.55
CA THR A 9 15.40 -6.61 -6.36
C THR A 9 15.20 -5.17 -6.78
N ALA A 10 13.97 -4.68 -6.76
CA ALA A 10 13.64 -3.28 -6.97
C ALA A 10 12.28 -2.94 -6.34
N PHE A 11 12.08 -1.66 -6.04
CA PHE A 11 10.77 -1.09 -5.69
C PHE A 11 10.66 0.33 -6.24
N SER A 12 9.46 0.76 -6.47
CA SER A 12 9.16 2.13 -6.90
C SER A 12 7.76 2.52 -6.51
N SER A 13 7.55 3.81 -6.29
CA SER A 13 6.24 4.39 -6.04
C SER A 13 6.00 5.65 -6.86
N VAL A 14 4.73 5.98 -6.99
CA VAL A 14 4.22 7.30 -7.34
C VAL A 14 3.23 7.66 -6.26
N SER A 15 3.60 8.58 -5.39
CA SER A 15 2.87 8.87 -4.15
C SER A 15 2.96 10.35 -3.79
N PRO A 16 2.27 10.82 -2.74
CA PRO A 16 2.42 12.18 -2.22
C PRO A 16 3.85 12.51 -1.74
N LEU A 17 4.69 11.50 -1.53
CA LEU A 17 6.10 11.67 -1.18
C LEU A 17 7.01 11.88 -2.40
N GLY A 18 6.54 11.56 -3.60
CA GLY A 18 7.33 11.65 -4.82
C GLY A 18 7.28 10.38 -5.66
N ASN A 19 8.29 10.23 -6.53
CA ASN A 19 8.36 9.17 -7.52
C ASN A 19 9.75 8.52 -7.65
N ASN A 20 10.66 8.83 -6.73
CA ASN A 20 11.96 8.19 -6.64
C ASN A 20 12.39 8.03 -5.18
N ALA A 21 13.17 7.00 -4.89
CA ALA A 21 13.52 6.59 -3.54
C ALA A 21 14.21 7.69 -2.73
N ASP A 22 15.11 8.48 -3.34
CA ASP A 22 15.84 9.55 -2.65
C ASP A 22 14.92 10.70 -2.23
N ALA A 23 13.99 11.11 -3.10
CA ALA A 23 13.01 12.16 -2.79
C ALA A 23 12.03 11.69 -1.71
N VAL A 24 11.54 10.45 -1.83
CA VAL A 24 10.65 9.82 -0.86
C VAL A 24 11.35 9.73 0.50
N TRP A 25 12.61 9.29 0.53
CA TRP A 25 13.37 9.19 1.77
C TRP A 25 13.59 10.55 2.44
N LYS A 26 14.01 11.57 1.69
CA LYS A 26 14.15 12.94 2.21
C LYS A 26 12.87 13.44 2.87
N LYS A 27 11.72 13.19 2.22
CA LYS A 27 10.44 13.59 2.80
C LYS A 27 10.08 12.76 4.05
N TYR A 28 10.44 11.49 4.13
CA TYR A 28 10.25 10.73 5.37
C TYR A 28 11.04 11.30 6.55
N LEU A 29 12.23 11.84 6.30
CA LEU A 29 13.04 12.49 7.35
C LEU A 29 12.47 13.84 7.83
N GLU A 30 11.56 14.45 7.08
CA GLU A 30 10.89 15.68 7.50
C GLU A 30 9.72 15.36 8.44
N GLU A 31 9.62 16.08 9.56
CA GLU A 31 8.45 16.01 10.46
C GLU A 31 7.29 16.85 9.91
N LYS A 32 6.86 16.56 8.68
CA LYS A 32 5.76 17.23 7.98
C LYS A 32 4.88 16.21 7.26
N HIS A 33 3.60 16.45 7.22
CA HIS A 33 2.66 15.66 6.43
C HIS A 33 2.52 16.17 4.99
N CYS A 34 1.97 15.33 4.10
CA CYS A 34 1.71 15.66 2.70
C CYS A 34 0.24 16.03 2.43
N PHE A 35 -0.52 16.40 3.46
CA PHE A 35 -1.93 16.75 3.27
C PHE A 35 -2.08 18.17 2.72
N SER A 36 -3.06 18.31 1.82
CA SER A 36 -3.51 19.57 1.24
C SER A 36 -5.04 19.59 1.20
N LYS A 37 -5.63 20.77 1.10
CA LYS A 37 -7.07 20.92 0.97
C LYS A 37 -7.47 20.82 -0.50
N GLN A 38 -8.51 20.06 -0.78
CA GLN A 38 -9.20 20.00 -2.07
C GLN A 38 -10.70 20.17 -1.85
N PHE A 39 -11.41 20.71 -2.83
CA PHE A 39 -12.86 20.82 -2.78
C PHE A 39 -13.48 19.52 -3.28
N LEU A 40 -13.92 18.67 -2.37
CA LEU A 40 -14.53 17.36 -2.64
C LEU A 40 -15.77 17.18 -1.77
N ASP A 41 -16.78 16.52 -2.33
CA ASP A 41 -18.06 16.30 -1.65
C ASP A 41 -18.63 17.63 -1.09
N GLN A 42 -18.64 18.67 -1.95
CA GLN A 42 -19.17 20.02 -1.71
C GLN A 42 -18.53 20.80 -0.55
N GLN A 43 -17.35 20.42 -0.08
CA GLN A 43 -16.63 21.11 0.98
C GLN A 43 -15.10 20.95 0.87
N GLU A 44 -14.38 21.82 1.57
CA GLU A 44 -12.93 21.65 1.71
C GLU A 44 -12.63 20.35 2.47
N THR A 45 -11.73 19.56 1.91
CA THR A 45 -11.39 18.21 2.40
C THR A 45 -9.89 18.05 2.40
N SER A 46 -9.32 17.69 3.55
CA SER A 46 -7.92 17.32 3.65
C SER A 46 -7.68 15.99 2.95
N VAL A 47 -6.72 15.93 2.04
CA VAL A 47 -6.31 14.74 1.29
C VAL A 47 -4.79 14.72 1.10
N ALA A 48 -4.22 13.55 0.85
CA ALA A 48 -2.83 13.41 0.41
C ALA A 48 -2.80 13.12 -1.10
N ALA A 49 -2.84 14.17 -1.90
CA ALA A 49 -2.77 14.07 -3.36
C ALA A 49 -1.29 14.02 -3.85
N LEU A 50 -1.10 13.51 -5.06
CA LEU A 50 0.21 13.54 -5.71
C LEU A 50 0.72 14.98 -5.83
N GLU A 51 2.01 15.17 -5.62
CA GLU A 51 2.69 16.44 -5.87
C GLU A 51 3.00 16.66 -7.36
N ALA A 52 3.47 17.85 -7.70
CA ALA A 52 3.71 18.28 -9.07
C ALA A 52 4.61 17.32 -9.86
N ASP A 53 5.73 16.90 -9.28
CA ASP A 53 6.69 16.01 -9.95
C ASP A 53 6.09 14.61 -10.23
N SER A 54 5.30 14.08 -9.28
CA SER A 54 4.59 12.82 -9.47
C SER A 54 3.47 12.95 -10.51
N LYS A 55 2.73 14.06 -10.51
CA LYS A 55 1.73 14.37 -11.55
C LYS A 55 2.35 14.50 -12.94
N GLN A 56 3.54 15.08 -13.04
CA GLN A 56 4.26 15.21 -14.30
C GLN A 56 4.59 13.86 -14.92
N ILE A 57 5.15 12.92 -14.14
CA ILE A 57 5.44 11.56 -14.64
C ILE A 57 4.15 10.83 -15.07
N VAL A 58 3.06 10.99 -14.35
CA VAL A 58 1.76 10.41 -14.72
C VAL A 58 1.26 11.02 -16.04
N ALA A 59 1.39 12.33 -16.22
CA ALA A 59 1.04 12.99 -17.47
C ALA A 59 1.89 12.50 -18.64
N GLU A 60 3.20 12.32 -18.45
CA GLU A 60 4.11 11.75 -19.45
C GLU A 60 3.70 10.33 -19.85
N VAL A 61 3.29 9.48 -18.88
CA VAL A 61 2.74 8.16 -19.18
C VAL A 61 1.47 8.29 -20.02
N ARG A 62 0.54 9.15 -19.62
CA ARG A 62 -0.74 9.37 -20.35
C ARG A 62 -0.50 9.79 -21.81
N GLU A 63 0.51 10.60 -22.07
CA GLU A 63 0.83 11.10 -23.38
C GLU A 63 1.73 10.17 -24.20
N SER A 64 2.34 9.17 -23.57
CA SER A 64 3.30 8.26 -24.22
C SER A 64 2.67 7.33 -25.27
N ASP A 65 1.37 7.05 -25.19
CA ASP A 65 0.58 6.29 -26.18
C ASP A 65 -0.87 6.79 -26.18
N ILE A 66 -1.45 6.86 -27.38
CA ILE A 66 -2.86 7.24 -27.56
C ILE A 66 -3.82 6.34 -26.77
N LYS A 67 -3.45 5.10 -26.52
CA LYS A 67 -4.23 4.12 -25.76
C LYS A 67 -4.36 4.50 -24.28
N TYR A 68 -3.40 5.26 -23.73
CA TYR A 68 -3.39 5.63 -22.31
C TYR A 68 -4.19 6.90 -22.01
N LYS A 69 -4.54 7.65 -23.05
CA LYS A 69 -5.20 8.95 -22.92
C LYS A 69 -6.46 8.93 -22.06
N PHE A 70 -7.21 7.84 -22.13
CA PHE A 70 -8.51 7.71 -21.46
C PHE A 70 -8.49 6.70 -20.31
N LEU A 71 -7.31 6.28 -19.86
CA LEU A 71 -7.19 5.40 -18.70
C LEU A 71 -7.41 6.17 -17.41
N ASP A 72 -7.94 5.48 -16.43
CA ASP A 72 -8.07 5.99 -15.05
C ASP A 72 -6.69 6.25 -14.43
N ASP A 73 -6.63 7.21 -13.55
CA ASP A 73 -5.38 7.57 -12.85
C ASP A 73 -4.82 6.38 -12.05
N SER A 74 -5.65 5.50 -11.50
CA SER A 74 -5.19 4.28 -10.84
C SER A 74 -4.36 3.37 -11.75
N VAL A 75 -4.68 3.31 -13.04
CA VAL A 75 -3.90 2.56 -14.05
C VAL A 75 -2.60 3.30 -14.37
N LEU A 76 -2.67 4.61 -14.55
CA LEU A 76 -1.49 5.43 -14.92
C LEU A 76 -0.45 5.49 -13.80
N PHE A 77 -0.87 5.60 -12.54
CA PHE A 77 0.04 5.52 -11.40
C PHE A 77 0.79 4.19 -11.37
N ALA A 78 0.06 3.08 -11.59
CA ALA A 78 0.65 1.76 -11.63
C ALA A 78 1.62 1.58 -12.81
N LEU A 79 1.28 2.09 -14.00
CA LEU A 79 2.16 2.08 -15.17
C LEU A 79 3.47 2.86 -14.88
N ALA A 80 3.36 4.06 -14.31
CA ALA A 80 4.52 4.88 -13.99
C ALA A 80 5.46 4.19 -13.00
N ALA A 81 4.91 3.68 -11.89
CA ALA A 81 5.69 2.94 -10.90
C ALA A 81 6.31 1.66 -11.49
N SER A 82 5.56 0.90 -12.29
CA SER A 82 6.03 -0.35 -12.88
C SER A 82 7.17 -0.16 -13.86
N ARG A 83 7.11 0.86 -14.72
CA ARG A 83 8.21 1.21 -15.66
C ARG A 83 9.52 1.49 -14.91
N ILE A 84 9.44 2.21 -13.79
CA ILE A 84 10.61 2.55 -12.99
C ILE A 84 11.18 1.30 -12.30
N ALA A 85 10.34 0.50 -11.61
CA ALA A 85 10.77 -0.67 -10.88
C ALA A 85 11.39 -1.74 -11.78
N VAL A 86 10.76 -2.05 -12.92
CA VAL A 86 11.26 -3.04 -13.88
C VAL A 86 12.61 -2.62 -14.47
N LYS A 87 12.78 -1.32 -14.77
CA LYS A 87 14.07 -0.76 -15.22
C LYS A 87 15.14 -0.88 -14.13
N GLN A 88 14.79 -0.59 -12.86
CA GLN A 88 15.74 -0.71 -11.73
C GLN A 88 16.14 -2.17 -11.48
N ALA A 89 15.21 -3.12 -11.59
CA ALA A 89 15.50 -4.55 -11.47
C ALA A 89 16.36 -5.09 -12.61
N GLY A 90 16.54 -4.30 -13.68
CA GLY A 90 17.28 -4.72 -14.87
C GLY A 90 16.55 -5.78 -15.70
N TRP A 91 15.22 -5.93 -15.51
CA TRP A 91 14.44 -6.87 -16.31
C TRP A 91 14.32 -6.38 -17.75
N LYS A 92 14.41 -7.32 -18.67
CA LYS A 92 14.41 -7.06 -20.10
C LYS A 92 13.06 -7.45 -20.71
N LYS A 93 12.80 -6.97 -21.90
CA LYS A 93 11.58 -7.28 -22.66
C LYS A 93 11.39 -8.78 -22.92
N GLU A 94 12.49 -9.53 -22.99
CA GLU A 94 12.50 -10.97 -23.23
C GLU A 94 12.24 -11.78 -21.94
N ASP A 95 12.29 -11.11 -20.77
CA ASP A 95 12.02 -11.77 -19.50
C ASP A 95 10.54 -12.07 -19.35
N VAL A 96 10.22 -13.30 -18.97
CA VAL A 96 8.87 -13.70 -18.61
C VAL A 96 8.70 -13.47 -17.10
N PHE A 97 7.79 -12.59 -16.74
CA PHE A 97 7.44 -12.34 -15.35
C PHE A 97 5.94 -12.21 -15.14
N GLY A 98 5.49 -12.66 -13.99
CA GLY A 98 4.10 -12.48 -13.59
C GLY A 98 3.84 -11.06 -13.10
N ILE A 99 2.58 -10.65 -13.14
CA ILE A 99 2.12 -9.33 -12.67
C ILE A 99 0.92 -9.51 -11.77
N ASN A 100 0.97 -8.94 -10.57
CA ASN A 100 -0.18 -8.85 -9.69
C ASN A 100 -0.25 -7.46 -9.05
N ILE A 101 -0.98 -6.57 -9.69
CA ILE A 101 -1.27 -5.24 -9.16
C ILE A 101 -2.74 -5.18 -8.80
N GLY A 102 -2.99 -5.01 -7.50
CA GLY A 102 -4.34 -4.93 -6.97
C GLY A 102 -4.80 -3.49 -6.77
N SER A 103 -6.12 -3.33 -6.66
CA SER A 103 -6.75 -2.09 -6.25
C SER A 103 -7.99 -2.40 -5.43
N SER A 104 -8.23 -1.62 -4.39
CA SER A 104 -9.43 -1.77 -3.58
C SER A 104 -10.68 -1.30 -4.33
N ARG A 105 -10.55 -0.27 -5.12
CA ARG A 105 -11.64 0.43 -5.77
C ARG A 105 -11.57 0.40 -7.30
N GLY A 106 -10.40 0.16 -7.88
CA GLY A 106 -10.18 0.19 -9.31
C GLY A 106 -10.33 1.60 -9.90
N ALA A 107 -10.83 1.66 -11.14
CA ALA A 107 -11.02 2.89 -11.90
C ALA A 107 -12.24 3.70 -11.40
N THR A 108 -12.16 4.22 -10.18
CA THR A 108 -13.29 4.84 -9.48
C THR A 108 -13.78 6.10 -10.18
N ASP A 109 -12.88 7.01 -10.58
CA ASP A 109 -13.25 8.26 -11.23
C ASP A 109 -13.96 8.02 -12.58
N LEU A 110 -13.42 7.11 -13.39
CA LEU A 110 -14.08 6.74 -14.66
C LEU A 110 -15.42 6.05 -14.43
N PHE A 111 -15.52 5.19 -13.42
CA PHE A 111 -16.78 4.53 -13.09
C PHE A 111 -17.85 5.55 -12.70
N GLU A 112 -17.53 6.50 -11.84
CA GLU A 112 -18.44 7.56 -11.41
C GLU A 112 -18.88 8.42 -12.61
N LYS A 113 -17.94 8.82 -13.49
CA LYS A 113 -18.23 9.59 -14.71
C LYS A 113 -19.13 8.84 -15.68
N HIS A 114 -18.82 7.59 -15.98
CA HIS A 114 -19.63 6.77 -16.92
C HIS A 114 -21.00 6.46 -16.33
N TYR A 115 -21.10 6.21 -15.02
CA TYR A 115 -22.39 5.97 -14.38
C TYR A 115 -23.27 7.23 -14.37
N LYS A 116 -22.69 8.39 -14.08
CA LYS A 116 -23.40 9.67 -14.16
C LYS A 116 -23.92 9.92 -15.58
N GLU A 117 -23.09 9.75 -16.60
CA GLU A 117 -23.51 9.91 -18.00
C GLU A 117 -24.66 8.96 -18.36
N TYR A 118 -24.59 7.71 -17.92
CA TYR A 118 -25.66 6.75 -18.11
C TYR A 118 -26.98 7.20 -17.46
N ILE A 119 -26.93 7.72 -16.24
CA ILE A 119 -28.13 8.26 -15.56
C ILE A 119 -28.70 9.46 -16.32
N ASP A 120 -27.84 10.37 -16.78
CA ASP A 120 -28.24 11.59 -17.46
C ASP A 120 -28.78 11.36 -18.88
N THR A 121 -28.27 10.34 -19.59
CA THR A 121 -28.54 10.13 -21.02
C THR A 121 -29.25 8.83 -21.37
N GLY A 122 -29.29 7.87 -20.44
CA GLY A 122 -29.77 6.50 -20.69
C GLY A 122 -28.84 5.66 -21.59
N LYS A 123 -27.62 6.13 -21.90
CA LYS A 123 -26.67 5.45 -22.80
C LYS A 123 -25.32 5.23 -22.10
N ALA A 124 -24.82 4.00 -22.23
CA ALA A 124 -23.45 3.70 -21.78
C ALA A 124 -22.44 3.96 -22.90
N GLN A 125 -21.27 4.45 -22.54
CA GLN A 125 -20.14 4.62 -23.45
C GLN A 125 -19.56 3.26 -23.87
N THR A 126 -19.08 3.16 -25.10
CA THR A 126 -18.51 1.92 -25.67
C THR A 126 -17.35 1.37 -24.83
N LEU A 127 -16.50 2.25 -24.29
CA LEU A 127 -15.34 1.85 -23.51
C LEU A 127 -15.61 1.82 -21.98
N ALA A 128 -16.82 2.07 -21.51
CA ALA A 128 -17.13 2.10 -20.09
C ALA A 128 -16.74 0.79 -19.37
N SER A 129 -17.18 -0.36 -19.91
CA SER A 129 -16.88 -1.65 -19.30
C SER A 129 -15.38 -1.98 -19.29
N PRO A 130 -14.64 -1.95 -20.44
CA PRO A 130 -13.24 -2.33 -20.43
C PRO A 130 -12.32 -1.37 -19.65
N THR A 131 -12.69 -0.12 -19.46
CA THR A 131 -11.85 0.86 -18.71
C THR A 131 -12.16 0.91 -17.22
N THR A 132 -13.27 0.33 -16.77
CA THR A 132 -13.65 0.32 -15.35
C THR A 132 -13.52 -1.06 -14.70
N THR A 133 -13.19 -2.11 -15.46
CA THR A 133 -12.96 -3.44 -14.91
C THR A 133 -11.69 -3.48 -14.05
N LEU A 134 -11.76 -4.06 -12.89
CA LEU A 134 -10.64 -4.14 -11.94
C LEU A 134 -9.39 -4.82 -12.54
N GLY A 135 -9.56 -5.79 -13.40
CA GLY A 135 -8.49 -6.50 -14.12
C GLY A 135 -7.64 -5.65 -15.06
N ASN A 136 -8.11 -4.46 -15.41
CA ASN A 136 -7.40 -3.58 -16.33
C ASN A 136 -6.00 -3.17 -15.85
N ILE A 137 -5.76 -2.97 -14.56
CA ILE A 137 -4.48 -2.44 -14.07
C ILE A 137 -3.34 -3.39 -14.47
N SER A 138 -3.42 -4.68 -14.13
CA SER A 138 -2.38 -5.66 -14.48
C SER A 138 -2.28 -5.89 -15.98
N SER A 139 -3.40 -5.94 -16.69
CA SER A 139 -3.42 -6.11 -18.15
C SER A 139 -2.74 -4.95 -18.87
N TRP A 140 -2.99 -3.70 -18.46
CA TRP A 140 -2.33 -2.54 -19.05
C TRP A 140 -0.84 -2.51 -18.77
N ILE A 141 -0.41 -2.97 -17.59
CA ILE A 141 1.01 -3.09 -17.26
C ILE A 141 1.66 -4.20 -18.09
N ALA A 142 1.01 -5.37 -18.23
CA ALA A 142 1.50 -6.46 -19.07
C ALA A 142 1.65 -6.02 -20.53
N HIS A 143 0.65 -5.28 -21.05
CA HIS A 143 0.70 -4.72 -22.40
C HIS A 143 1.85 -3.70 -22.56
N ASP A 144 2.02 -2.80 -21.63
CA ASP A 144 3.08 -1.76 -21.65
C ASP A 144 4.48 -2.36 -21.58
N LEU A 145 4.71 -3.24 -20.61
CA LEU A 145 5.99 -3.89 -20.39
C LEU A 145 6.23 -5.11 -21.31
N GLN A 146 5.23 -5.47 -22.12
CA GLN A 146 5.25 -6.60 -23.04
C GLN A 146 5.55 -7.94 -22.36
N SER A 147 5.12 -8.09 -21.10
CA SER A 147 5.20 -9.38 -20.41
C SER A 147 4.15 -10.34 -20.91
N VAL A 148 4.55 -11.60 -21.09
CA VAL A 148 3.65 -12.72 -21.47
C VAL A 148 3.41 -13.68 -20.31
N GLY A 149 3.85 -13.31 -19.10
CA GLY A 149 3.62 -14.08 -17.88
C GLY A 149 2.16 -13.97 -17.39
N PRO A 150 1.84 -14.68 -16.28
CA PRO A 150 0.51 -14.61 -15.69
C PRO A 150 0.19 -13.20 -15.20
N GLU A 151 -1.02 -12.72 -15.45
CA GLU A 151 -1.52 -11.46 -14.91
C GLU A 151 -2.69 -11.69 -13.98
N ILE A 152 -2.69 -10.99 -12.86
CA ILE A 152 -3.72 -11.08 -11.83
C ILE A 152 -4.07 -9.68 -11.36
N SER A 153 -5.33 -9.35 -11.33
CA SER A 153 -5.86 -8.21 -10.58
C SER A 153 -6.88 -8.70 -9.58
N HIS A 154 -6.85 -8.12 -8.38
CA HIS A 154 -7.80 -8.48 -7.34
C HIS A 154 -8.06 -7.31 -6.39
N SER A 155 -9.10 -7.43 -5.58
CA SER A 155 -9.42 -6.53 -4.49
C SER A 155 -9.66 -7.33 -3.21
N ILE A 156 -8.89 -7.01 -2.17
CA ILE A 156 -9.12 -7.44 -0.79
C ILE A 156 -9.09 -6.20 0.09
N THR A 157 -9.83 -5.19 -0.32
CA THR A 157 -9.89 -3.89 0.36
C THR A 157 -8.51 -3.32 0.70
N CYS A 158 -8.27 -2.83 1.92
CA CYS A 158 -7.03 -2.13 2.27
C CYS A 158 -5.79 -3.04 2.34
N SER A 159 -5.95 -4.37 2.44
CA SER A 159 -4.83 -5.33 2.45
C SER A 159 -4.41 -5.82 1.07
N THR A 160 -5.03 -5.31 0.00
CA THR A 160 -4.88 -5.79 -1.38
C THR A 160 -3.43 -5.92 -1.83
N ALA A 161 -2.59 -4.90 -1.64
CA ALA A 161 -1.21 -4.93 -2.14
C ALA A 161 -0.31 -5.93 -1.41
N LEU A 162 -0.51 -6.17 -0.11
CA LEU A 162 0.22 -7.24 0.58
C LEU A 162 -0.28 -8.63 0.20
N HIS A 163 -1.58 -8.77 -0.16
CA HIS A 163 -2.06 -10.01 -0.78
C HIS A 163 -1.47 -10.21 -2.20
N ALA A 164 -1.23 -9.14 -2.97
CA ALA A 164 -0.51 -9.23 -4.24
C ALA A 164 0.91 -9.76 -4.04
N LEU A 165 1.61 -9.26 -3.00
CA LEU A 165 2.93 -9.76 -2.63
C LEU A 165 2.88 -11.24 -2.20
N LEU A 166 1.92 -11.61 -1.34
CA LEU A 166 1.69 -13.00 -0.94
C LEU A 166 1.48 -13.91 -2.17
N ASN A 167 0.65 -13.49 -3.13
CA ASN A 167 0.43 -14.23 -4.36
C ASN A 167 1.74 -14.38 -5.15
N GLY A 168 2.51 -13.31 -5.35
CA GLY A 168 3.80 -13.37 -6.03
C GLY A 168 4.75 -14.36 -5.37
N VAL A 169 4.85 -14.33 -4.03
CA VAL A 169 5.65 -15.30 -3.26
C VAL A 169 5.14 -16.74 -3.48
N ALA A 170 3.83 -16.97 -3.53
CA ALA A 170 3.27 -18.30 -3.77
C ALA A 170 3.61 -18.81 -5.18
N TRP A 171 3.50 -17.98 -6.22
CA TRP A 171 3.88 -18.32 -7.58
C TRP A 171 5.37 -18.66 -7.70
N LEU A 172 6.24 -17.85 -7.09
CA LEU A 172 7.68 -18.09 -7.09
C LEU A 172 8.05 -19.39 -6.33
N LYS A 173 7.46 -19.62 -5.16
CA LYS A 173 7.69 -20.84 -4.38
C LYS A 173 7.13 -22.11 -5.03
N SER A 174 6.10 -22.00 -5.85
CA SER A 174 5.56 -23.11 -6.62
C SER A 174 6.44 -23.50 -7.81
N GLY A 175 7.40 -22.65 -8.21
CA GLY A 175 8.23 -22.82 -9.41
C GLY A 175 7.48 -22.54 -10.71
N MET A 176 6.29 -21.96 -10.66
CA MET A 176 5.51 -21.58 -11.86
C MET A 176 5.96 -20.26 -12.47
N ALA A 177 6.74 -19.47 -11.74
CA ALA A 177 7.37 -18.24 -12.19
C ALA A 177 8.71 -18.03 -11.46
N ASP A 178 9.66 -17.36 -12.11
CA ASP A 178 10.95 -16.97 -11.51
C ASP A 178 11.01 -15.50 -11.14
N LYS A 179 10.14 -14.68 -11.74
CA LYS A 179 10.03 -13.24 -11.54
C LYS A 179 8.57 -12.83 -11.41
N PHE A 180 8.28 -11.91 -10.50
CA PHE A 180 6.91 -11.42 -10.30
C PHE A 180 6.91 -9.95 -9.91
N LEU A 181 6.18 -9.11 -10.63
CA LEU A 181 5.90 -7.72 -10.29
C LEU A 181 4.64 -7.67 -9.44
N VAL A 182 4.74 -7.17 -8.22
CA VAL A 182 3.63 -7.12 -7.27
C VAL A 182 3.41 -5.71 -6.72
N GLY A 183 2.18 -5.37 -6.39
CA GLY A 183 1.89 -4.06 -5.82
C GLY A 183 0.43 -3.70 -5.74
N GLY A 184 0.19 -2.40 -5.63
CA GLY A 184 -1.16 -1.85 -5.58
C GLY A 184 -1.21 -0.40 -6.04
N SER A 185 -2.38 0.01 -6.51
CA SER A 185 -2.63 1.36 -7.02
C SER A 185 -4.03 1.85 -6.67
N GLU A 186 -4.12 3.11 -6.27
CA GLU A 186 -5.39 3.75 -5.92
C GLU A 186 -5.42 5.22 -6.33
N ALA A 187 -6.50 5.63 -6.96
CA ALA A 187 -6.85 7.02 -7.24
C ALA A 187 -8.25 7.33 -6.65
N PRO A 188 -8.37 7.35 -5.30
CA PRO A 188 -9.67 7.34 -4.63
C PRO A 188 -10.20 8.74 -4.30
N LEU A 189 -9.55 9.82 -4.74
CA LEU A 189 -9.87 11.18 -4.36
C LEU A 189 -11.02 11.72 -5.21
N THR A 190 -12.21 11.09 -5.07
CA THR A 190 -13.45 11.44 -5.76
C THR A 190 -14.53 11.84 -4.76
N ASP A 191 -15.52 12.62 -5.22
CA ASP A 191 -16.63 13.10 -4.39
C ASP A 191 -17.36 11.96 -3.69
N PHE A 192 -17.71 10.90 -4.44
CA PHE A 192 -18.47 9.79 -3.88
C PHE A 192 -17.64 8.95 -2.91
N THR A 193 -16.35 8.74 -3.19
CA THR A 193 -15.47 8.04 -2.24
C THR A 193 -15.34 8.79 -0.92
N ILE A 194 -15.15 10.09 -0.96
CA ILE A 194 -15.08 10.93 0.25
C ILE A 194 -16.40 10.88 1.02
N ALA A 195 -17.55 11.03 0.31
CA ALA A 195 -18.87 10.91 0.92
C ALA A 195 -19.08 9.57 1.64
N GLN A 196 -18.64 8.45 1.04
CA GLN A 196 -18.70 7.12 1.66
C GLN A 196 -17.90 7.05 2.97
N MET A 197 -16.69 7.61 3.00
CA MET A 197 -15.84 7.59 4.20
C MET A 197 -16.39 8.50 5.31
N ARG A 198 -17.00 9.62 4.93
CA ARG A 198 -17.73 10.49 5.86
C ARG A 198 -18.98 9.81 6.42
N ALA A 199 -19.73 9.09 5.59
CA ALA A 199 -20.90 8.31 6.01
C ALA A 199 -20.53 7.22 7.02
N LEU A 200 -19.37 6.59 6.88
CA LEU A 200 -18.80 5.65 7.85
C LEU A 200 -18.30 6.33 9.14
N LYS A 201 -18.25 7.67 9.18
CA LYS A 201 -17.74 8.47 10.31
C LYS A 201 -16.29 8.16 10.69
N ILE A 202 -15.47 7.79 9.71
CA ILE A 202 -14.05 7.49 9.91
C ILE A 202 -13.12 8.58 9.35
N TYR A 203 -13.63 9.48 8.50
CA TYR A 203 -12.87 10.59 7.93
C TYR A 203 -12.55 11.65 8.98
N SER A 204 -11.35 12.23 8.91
CA SER A 204 -10.91 13.29 9.81
C SER A 204 -11.82 14.52 9.71
N ARG A 205 -12.10 15.10 10.88
CA ARG A 205 -12.78 16.40 11.03
C ARG A 205 -11.84 17.46 11.62
N ILE A 206 -10.57 17.13 11.78
CA ILE A 206 -9.56 18.05 12.28
C ILE A 206 -9.24 19.03 11.16
N ASP A 207 -9.32 20.33 11.48
CA ASP A 207 -8.92 21.38 10.55
C ASP A 207 -7.40 21.52 10.54
N GLN A 208 -6.78 21.19 9.42
CA GLN A 208 -5.34 21.26 9.25
C GLN A 208 -4.74 22.67 9.38
N ASP A 209 -5.57 23.73 9.31
CA ASP A 209 -5.07 25.09 9.50
C ASP A 209 -4.90 25.44 10.98
N ASN A 210 -5.59 24.72 11.87
CA ASN A 210 -5.55 24.90 13.31
C ASN A 210 -4.71 23.84 14.02
N ASP A 211 -4.46 22.69 13.38
CA ASP A 211 -3.72 21.58 13.96
C ASP A 211 -2.54 21.15 13.07
N ALA A 212 -1.38 20.94 13.69
CA ALA A 212 -0.19 20.46 12.99
C ALA A 212 -0.39 19.05 12.40
N TRP A 213 -1.28 18.24 12.98
CA TRP A 213 -1.46 16.83 12.65
C TRP A 213 -2.93 16.47 12.44
N PRO A 214 -3.47 16.67 11.23
CA PRO A 214 -4.88 16.39 10.95
C PRO A 214 -5.20 14.89 10.83
N ASN A 215 -4.19 14.03 10.72
CA ASN A 215 -4.30 12.57 10.83
C ASN A 215 -3.45 12.10 12.02
N LEU A 216 -4.13 11.60 13.06
CA LEU A 216 -3.51 11.08 14.28
C LEU A 216 -3.38 9.55 14.25
N ALA A 217 -3.00 8.99 13.09
CA ALA A 217 -2.63 7.57 13.01
C ALA A 217 -1.48 7.28 13.98
N PHE A 218 -1.59 6.19 14.75
CA PHE A 218 -0.65 5.83 15.82
C PHE A 218 -0.85 6.58 17.16
N ASP A 219 -1.65 7.63 17.23
CA ASP A 219 -2.06 8.19 18.53
C ASP A 219 -3.17 7.32 19.15
N PHE A 220 -2.85 6.58 20.19
CA PHE A 220 -3.78 5.66 20.84
C PHE A 220 -4.71 6.35 21.86
N GLU A 221 -4.43 7.61 22.18
CA GLU A 221 -5.24 8.45 23.08
C GLU A 221 -6.26 9.32 22.31
N LYS A 222 -6.26 9.29 20.96
CA LYS A 222 -7.18 10.10 20.16
C LYS A 222 -8.64 9.82 20.50
N THR A 223 -9.45 10.88 20.55
CA THR A 223 -10.87 10.83 20.94
C THR A 223 -11.83 10.79 19.75
N GLN A 224 -11.32 10.94 18.53
CA GLN A 224 -12.11 10.87 17.29
C GLN A 224 -11.34 10.14 16.19
N ASN A 225 -12.07 9.65 15.19
CA ASN A 225 -11.46 9.08 13.99
C ASN A 225 -10.84 10.21 13.15
N THR A 226 -9.62 9.98 12.66
CA THR A 226 -8.81 10.99 11.97
C THR A 226 -8.23 10.48 10.66
N MET A 227 -8.84 9.47 10.05
CA MET A 227 -8.39 8.95 8.76
C MET A 227 -8.50 10.03 7.68
N ILE A 228 -7.45 10.21 6.91
CA ILE A 228 -7.42 11.02 5.69
C ILE A 228 -7.06 10.10 4.54
N LEU A 229 -7.70 10.26 3.38
CA LEU A 229 -7.35 9.50 2.18
C LEU A 229 -6.14 10.09 1.48
N GLY A 230 -5.34 9.19 0.94
CA GLY A 230 -4.28 9.48 -0.01
C GLY A 230 -4.46 8.70 -1.31
N GLU A 231 -3.71 9.09 -2.33
CA GLU A 231 -3.65 8.41 -3.62
C GLU A 231 -2.22 7.96 -3.94
N GLY A 232 -2.06 7.06 -4.89
CA GLY A 232 -0.75 6.62 -5.37
C GLY A 232 -0.68 5.14 -5.70
N ALA A 233 0.48 4.75 -6.21
CA ALA A 233 0.83 3.37 -6.49
C ALA A 233 2.22 3.07 -5.98
N ALA A 234 2.45 1.83 -5.59
CA ALA A 234 3.79 1.30 -5.41
C ALA A 234 3.85 -0.15 -5.87
N VAL A 235 5.02 -0.56 -6.31
CA VAL A 235 5.29 -1.90 -6.80
C VAL A 235 6.67 -2.37 -6.34
N CYS A 236 6.87 -3.68 -6.25
CA CYS A 236 8.19 -4.27 -6.11
C CYS A 236 8.39 -5.46 -7.04
N CYS A 237 9.64 -5.67 -7.43
CA CYS A 237 10.10 -6.79 -8.24
C CYS A 237 10.57 -7.91 -7.31
N LEU A 238 9.91 -9.06 -7.40
CA LEU A 238 10.27 -10.27 -6.68
C LEU A 238 10.97 -11.26 -7.61
N GLU A 239 12.06 -11.87 -7.14
CA GLU A 239 12.78 -12.90 -7.87
C GLU A 239 13.05 -14.11 -7.00
N ALA A 240 12.91 -15.28 -7.58
CA ALA A 240 13.21 -16.54 -6.92
C ALA A 240 14.73 -16.72 -6.71
N GLY A 241 15.13 -17.19 -5.52
CA GLY A 241 16.53 -17.38 -5.12
C GLY A 241 17.19 -16.09 -4.61
N GLU A 242 18.44 -16.24 -4.17
CA GLU A 242 19.29 -15.11 -3.79
C GLU A 242 19.80 -14.38 -5.04
N LYS A 243 19.70 -13.06 -5.02
CA LYS A 243 20.18 -12.20 -6.10
C LYS A 243 21.22 -11.22 -5.57
N GLU A 244 22.25 -10.95 -6.35
CA GLU A 244 23.32 -10.01 -5.99
C GLU A 244 22.82 -8.58 -5.77
N ASN A 245 21.76 -8.19 -6.49
CA ASN A 245 21.10 -6.89 -6.38
C ASN A 245 19.92 -6.90 -5.42
N ALA A 246 19.76 -7.92 -4.58
CA ALA A 246 18.68 -7.95 -3.60
C ALA A 246 18.82 -6.80 -2.60
N ILE A 247 17.73 -6.10 -2.35
CA ILE A 247 17.61 -5.06 -1.32
C ILE A 247 17.25 -5.71 0.02
N ALA A 248 16.33 -6.68 -0.06
CA ALA A 248 15.87 -7.46 1.08
C ALA A 248 15.35 -8.82 0.61
N TYR A 249 15.17 -9.74 1.55
CA TYR A 249 14.51 -11.01 1.32
C TYR A 249 13.14 -11.04 1.99
N VAL A 250 12.14 -11.63 1.34
CA VAL A 250 10.87 -11.99 2.00
C VAL A 250 11.10 -13.30 2.74
N THR A 251 11.22 -13.22 4.05
CA THR A 251 11.51 -14.37 4.92
C THR A 251 10.25 -14.97 5.54
N GLY A 252 9.19 -14.17 5.72
CA GLY A 252 7.93 -14.63 6.26
C GLY A 252 6.71 -14.02 5.60
N VAL A 253 5.67 -14.84 5.45
CA VAL A 253 4.35 -14.42 4.95
C VAL A 253 3.28 -15.07 5.80
N GLY A 254 2.37 -14.26 6.32
CA GLY A 254 1.24 -14.73 7.08
C GLY A 254 -0.06 -14.06 6.64
N TYR A 255 -1.14 -14.79 6.72
CA TYR A 255 -2.48 -14.32 6.37
C TYR A 255 -3.53 -14.95 7.28
N ALA A 256 -4.60 -14.22 7.50
CA ALA A 256 -5.74 -14.74 8.24
C ALA A 256 -7.01 -13.98 7.89
N THR A 257 -8.12 -14.70 7.88
CA THR A 257 -9.46 -14.11 7.82
C THR A 257 -10.15 -14.33 9.15
N GLU A 258 -10.80 -13.30 9.66
CA GLU A 258 -11.56 -13.36 10.89
C GLU A 258 -13.04 -13.62 10.60
N ILE A 259 -13.67 -14.43 11.42
CA ILE A 259 -15.13 -14.58 11.38
C ILE A 259 -15.72 -13.36 12.07
N LEU A 260 -16.38 -12.52 11.30
CA LEU A 260 -16.92 -11.26 11.79
C LEU A 260 -18.35 -11.41 12.30
N GLU A 261 -18.64 -10.76 13.42
CA GLU A 261 -20.02 -10.53 13.88
C GLU A 261 -20.69 -9.38 13.08
N HIS A 262 -19.89 -8.46 12.52
CA HIS A 262 -20.33 -7.31 11.73
C HIS A 262 -19.44 -7.12 10.49
N ASN A 263 -20.04 -6.79 9.35
CA ASN A 263 -19.39 -6.75 8.02
C ASN A 263 -18.25 -5.73 7.86
N ILE A 264 -18.01 -4.84 8.82
CA ILE A 264 -17.13 -3.68 8.62
C ILE A 264 -15.92 -3.66 9.57
N SER A 265 -16.03 -4.30 10.74
CA SER A 265 -15.01 -4.14 11.78
C SER A 265 -14.39 -5.47 12.20
N ILE A 266 -13.07 -5.44 12.38
CA ILE A 266 -12.36 -6.52 13.07
C ILE A 266 -12.81 -6.61 14.53
N SER A 267 -12.64 -7.78 15.17
CA SER A 267 -12.95 -7.98 16.58
C SER A 267 -12.10 -7.08 17.48
N ALA A 268 -12.49 -6.95 18.73
CA ALA A 268 -11.70 -6.19 19.72
C ALA A 268 -10.32 -6.82 19.98
N GLU A 269 -10.18 -8.11 19.73
CA GLU A 269 -8.96 -8.89 19.92
C GLU A 269 -8.08 -8.92 18.66
N ALA A 270 -8.61 -8.50 17.50
CA ALA A 270 -7.95 -8.53 16.21
C ALA A 270 -7.25 -9.87 15.91
N ASP A 271 -7.99 -10.95 16.04
CA ASP A 271 -7.52 -12.34 15.86
C ASP A 271 -6.85 -12.55 14.50
N CYS A 272 -7.33 -11.88 13.46
CA CYS A 272 -6.74 -11.95 12.14
C CYS A 272 -5.28 -11.42 12.15
N PHE A 273 -5.00 -10.31 12.82
CA PHE A 273 -3.64 -9.80 12.96
C PHE A 273 -2.75 -10.73 13.78
N GLN A 274 -3.23 -11.24 14.91
CA GLN A 274 -2.45 -12.18 15.72
C GLN A 274 -2.06 -13.42 14.92
N LYS A 275 -3.00 -14.00 14.17
CA LYS A 275 -2.76 -15.20 13.35
C LYS A 275 -1.83 -14.93 12.19
N SER A 276 -2.02 -13.81 11.46
CA SER A 276 -1.15 -13.45 10.34
C SER A 276 0.28 -13.17 10.80
N MET A 277 0.47 -12.41 11.89
CA MET A 277 1.80 -12.17 12.46
C MET A 277 2.48 -13.46 12.90
N LYS A 278 1.81 -14.32 13.68
CA LYS A 278 2.35 -15.61 14.12
C LYS A 278 2.75 -16.50 12.94
N MET A 279 1.96 -16.50 11.87
CA MET A 279 2.28 -17.26 10.65
C MET A 279 3.49 -16.69 9.92
N ALA A 280 3.62 -15.35 9.81
CA ALA A 280 4.76 -14.70 9.17
C ALA A 280 6.05 -14.91 9.97
N LEU A 281 5.96 -14.83 11.30
CA LEU A 281 7.10 -14.97 12.20
C LEU A 281 7.55 -16.43 12.36
N LYS A 282 6.63 -17.40 12.33
CA LYS A 282 6.91 -18.84 12.51
C LYS A 282 7.81 -19.12 13.73
N GLU A 283 9.06 -19.54 13.45
CA GLU A 283 10.06 -19.88 14.45
C GLU A 283 11.10 -18.77 14.66
N GLU A 284 10.85 -17.57 14.13
CA GLU A 284 11.72 -16.41 14.33
C GLU A 284 11.80 -16.05 15.82
N ASN A 285 12.98 -15.65 16.27
CA ASN A 285 13.11 -15.06 17.58
C ASN A 285 12.50 -13.66 17.55
N LEU A 286 11.48 -13.40 18.36
CA LEU A 286 10.75 -12.14 18.37
C LEU A 286 11.65 -10.94 18.72
N GLU A 287 12.74 -11.14 19.48
CA GLU A 287 13.70 -10.09 19.81
C GLU A 287 14.54 -9.63 18.59
N ASP A 288 14.58 -10.43 17.52
CA ASP A 288 15.29 -10.11 16.29
C ASP A 288 14.46 -9.22 15.34
N ILE A 289 13.19 -9.03 15.64
CA ILE A 289 12.34 -8.10 14.88
C ILE A 289 12.65 -6.68 15.35
N ASP A 290 13.09 -5.84 14.43
CA ASP A 290 13.54 -4.48 14.75
C ASP A 290 12.41 -3.47 14.70
N VAL A 291 11.54 -3.58 13.69
CA VAL A 291 10.46 -2.63 13.42
C VAL A 291 9.18 -3.35 12.99
N ILE A 292 8.04 -2.82 13.39
CA ILE A 292 6.74 -3.16 12.81
C ILE A 292 6.18 -1.91 12.14
N VAL A 293 5.89 -1.98 10.84
CA VAL A 293 5.11 -0.97 10.14
C VAL A 293 3.64 -1.35 10.25
N MET A 294 2.92 -0.63 11.09
CA MET A 294 1.52 -0.88 11.39
C MET A 294 0.60 -0.44 10.25
N HIS A 295 -0.54 -1.10 10.14
CA HIS A 295 -1.63 -0.65 9.28
C HIS A 295 -2.20 0.70 9.75
N ALA A 296 -2.55 0.79 11.02
CA ALA A 296 -2.96 2.01 11.75
C ALA A 296 -3.57 3.10 10.85
N PRO A 297 -4.85 2.99 10.42
CA PRO A 297 -5.45 3.92 9.44
C PRO A 297 -5.80 5.31 10.00
N GLY A 298 -5.61 5.56 11.29
CA GLY A 298 -6.03 6.78 11.98
C GLY A 298 -7.43 6.68 12.60
N THR A 299 -7.96 5.47 12.78
CA THR A 299 -9.23 5.25 13.48
C THR A 299 -9.00 4.75 14.90
N ILE A 300 -9.85 5.16 15.84
CA ILE A 300 -9.74 4.77 17.26
C ILE A 300 -9.66 3.24 17.37
N LYS A 301 -10.65 2.55 16.82
CA LYS A 301 -10.73 1.09 16.95
C LYS A 301 -9.62 0.39 16.16
N GLY A 302 -9.37 0.82 14.91
CA GLY A 302 -8.38 0.17 14.03
C GLY A 302 -6.98 0.18 14.63
N ASP A 303 -6.52 1.36 15.04
CA ASP A 303 -5.16 1.53 15.56
C ASP A 303 -4.98 0.80 16.91
N LEU A 304 -5.95 0.93 17.82
CA LEU A 304 -5.87 0.32 19.15
C LEU A 304 -5.94 -1.22 19.11
N THR A 305 -6.79 -1.79 18.25
CA THR A 305 -6.90 -3.25 18.16
C THR A 305 -5.67 -3.88 17.51
N GLU A 306 -5.02 -3.20 16.56
CA GLU A 306 -3.74 -3.65 16.01
C GLU A 306 -2.63 -3.62 17.06
N LEU A 307 -2.53 -2.53 17.84
CA LEU A 307 -1.56 -2.45 18.96
C LEU A 307 -1.74 -3.61 19.93
N ARG A 308 -2.98 -3.87 20.38
CA ARG A 308 -3.28 -5.00 21.27
C ARG A 308 -2.90 -6.36 20.68
N ALA A 309 -3.10 -6.54 19.38
CA ALA A 309 -2.68 -7.76 18.69
C ALA A 309 -1.15 -7.90 18.68
N ILE A 310 -0.42 -6.81 18.47
CA ILE A 310 1.05 -6.78 18.55
C ILE A 310 1.52 -7.13 19.98
N GLU A 311 0.94 -6.50 20.99
CA GLU A 311 1.25 -6.79 22.41
C GLU A 311 1.02 -8.26 22.77
N LYS A 312 -0.05 -8.88 22.26
CA LYS A 312 -0.33 -10.31 22.49
C LYS A 312 0.66 -11.24 21.79
N VAL A 313 1.21 -10.82 20.65
CA VAL A 313 2.19 -11.63 19.90
C VAL A 313 3.60 -11.47 20.49
N PHE A 314 4.01 -10.24 20.81
CA PHE A 314 5.37 -9.90 21.22
C PHE A 314 5.56 -9.84 22.75
N GLY A 315 4.49 -9.75 23.54
CA GLY A 315 4.55 -9.61 24.98
C GLY A 315 5.03 -8.24 25.42
N SER A 316 5.89 -8.18 26.44
CA SER A 316 6.35 -6.92 27.04
C SER A 316 7.51 -6.23 26.32
N LYS A 317 8.16 -6.93 25.36
CA LYS A 317 9.28 -6.38 24.58
C LYS A 317 8.82 -6.14 23.15
N LEU A 318 8.28 -4.96 22.91
CA LEU A 318 7.84 -4.58 21.58
C LEU A 318 9.02 -4.14 20.70
N PRO A 319 9.03 -4.47 19.40
CA PRO A 319 9.87 -3.79 18.41
C PRO A 319 9.53 -2.30 18.33
N LEU A 320 10.33 -1.53 17.60
CA LEU A 320 9.95 -0.16 17.22
C LEU A 320 8.68 -0.21 16.36
N LEU A 321 7.72 0.66 16.64
CA LEU A 321 6.44 0.71 15.95
C LEU A 321 6.31 2.01 15.16
N THR A 322 5.86 1.93 13.91
CA THR A 322 5.59 3.11 13.09
C THR A 322 4.46 2.88 12.10
N THR A 323 4.01 3.93 11.46
CA THR A 323 3.09 3.92 10.31
C THR A 323 3.37 5.11 9.42
N ASN A 324 3.05 5.03 8.14
CA ASN A 324 3.15 6.15 7.21
C ASN A 324 1.84 6.93 7.04
N LYS A 325 0.76 6.53 7.72
CA LYS A 325 -0.57 7.11 7.51
C LYS A 325 -0.69 8.55 8.00
N TRP A 326 0.06 8.92 9.05
CA TRP A 326 0.12 10.30 9.52
C TRP A 326 0.68 11.25 8.46
N LYS A 327 1.44 10.74 7.51
CA LYS A 327 2.17 11.51 6.50
C LYS A 327 1.48 11.54 5.14
N ILE A 328 1.05 10.37 4.65
CA ILE A 328 0.47 10.20 3.30
C ILE A 328 -0.99 9.78 3.30
N GLY A 329 -1.63 9.70 4.47
CA GLY A 329 -3.00 9.23 4.57
C GLY A 329 -3.15 7.74 4.26
N HIS A 330 -4.40 7.30 4.18
CA HIS A 330 -4.75 5.93 3.86
C HIS A 330 -5.02 5.77 2.37
N THR A 331 -4.16 5.05 1.68
CA THR A 331 -4.21 4.80 0.23
C THR A 331 -4.91 3.49 -0.11
N PHE A 332 -5.91 3.09 0.68
CA PHE A 332 -6.68 1.86 0.48
C PHE A 332 -5.84 0.65 0.07
N GLY A 333 -6.11 0.07 -1.11
CA GLY A 333 -5.43 -1.13 -1.60
C GLY A 333 -3.93 -0.97 -1.84
N ALA A 334 -3.45 0.24 -2.10
CA ALA A 334 -2.01 0.53 -2.24
C ALA A 334 -1.29 0.69 -0.89
N SER A 335 -2.01 0.77 0.22
CA SER A 335 -1.48 1.10 1.54
C SER A 335 -0.36 0.17 1.99
N GLY A 336 -0.54 -1.15 1.84
CA GLY A 336 0.43 -2.13 2.31
C GLY A 336 1.77 -2.07 1.58
N ILE A 337 1.77 -1.84 0.26
CA ILE A 337 3.01 -1.76 -0.51
C ILE A 337 3.75 -0.44 -0.27
N LEU A 338 3.05 0.66 0.01
CA LEU A 338 3.68 1.91 0.45
C LEU A 338 4.27 1.79 1.86
N SER A 339 3.68 0.95 2.71
CA SER A 339 4.28 0.59 4.01
C SER A 339 5.51 -0.29 3.84
N LEU A 340 5.54 -1.19 2.85
CA LEU A 340 6.72 -1.96 2.47
C LEU A 340 7.84 -1.03 1.95
N GLU A 341 7.52 -0.03 1.14
CA GLU A 341 8.49 0.97 0.70
C GLU A 341 9.17 1.68 1.88
N LEU A 342 8.39 2.13 2.87
CA LEU A 342 8.95 2.70 4.10
C LEU A 342 9.89 1.71 4.80
N ALA A 343 9.49 0.44 4.92
CA ALA A 343 10.31 -0.60 5.54
C ALA A 343 11.65 -0.81 4.78
N LEU A 344 11.61 -0.88 3.45
CA LEU A 344 12.81 -1.03 2.62
C LEU A 344 13.74 0.19 2.75
N LEU A 345 13.18 1.39 2.78
CA LEU A 345 13.96 2.62 2.95
C LEU A 345 14.60 2.69 4.35
N MET A 346 13.90 2.27 5.40
CA MET A 346 14.48 2.19 6.75
C MET A 346 15.63 1.17 6.80
N ILE A 347 15.49 0.02 6.16
CA ILE A 347 16.57 -1.01 6.06
C ILE A 347 17.77 -0.47 5.29
N GLN A 348 17.56 0.19 4.13
CA GLN A 348 18.65 0.70 3.30
C GLN A 348 19.44 1.81 3.98
N ASN A 349 18.75 2.71 4.69
CA ASN A 349 19.38 3.86 5.35
C ASN A 349 19.72 3.62 6.82
N ASP A 350 19.40 2.44 7.35
CA ASP A 350 19.60 2.08 8.77
C ASP A 350 19.07 3.16 9.74
N THR A 351 17.90 3.70 9.44
CA THR A 351 17.30 4.80 10.18
C THR A 351 15.80 4.57 10.39
N PHE A 352 15.37 4.60 11.64
CA PHE A 352 13.96 4.48 12.01
C PHE A 352 13.21 5.79 11.75
N ILE A 353 12.04 5.70 11.15
CA ILE A 353 11.11 6.81 10.96
C ILE A 353 10.03 6.73 12.03
N ASP A 354 10.11 7.60 13.01
CA ASP A 354 9.16 7.69 14.10
C ASP A 354 7.92 8.50 13.73
N VAL A 355 6.86 8.39 14.53
CA VAL A 355 5.66 9.22 14.39
C VAL A 355 5.85 10.47 15.24
N PRO A 356 5.86 11.69 14.67
CA PRO A 356 6.40 12.89 15.33
C PRO A 356 5.61 13.39 16.53
N PHE A 357 4.36 12.96 16.69
CA PHE A 357 3.49 13.34 17.82
C PHE A 357 3.30 12.21 18.86
N SER A 358 4.00 11.10 18.68
CA SER A 358 4.00 9.99 19.65
C SER A 358 5.15 10.15 20.66
N GLU A 359 5.14 9.33 21.72
CA GLU A 359 6.31 9.18 22.57
C GLU A 359 7.51 8.72 21.73
N LYS A 360 8.64 9.43 21.90
CA LYS A 360 9.83 9.19 21.09
C LYS A 360 10.40 7.80 21.33
N GLN A 361 10.49 7.01 20.28
CA GLN A 361 11.12 5.70 20.28
C GLN A 361 12.60 5.83 19.88
N ILE A 362 13.48 5.11 20.56
CA ILE A 362 14.93 5.21 20.34
C ILE A 362 15.42 3.95 19.63
N GLN A 363 15.95 4.12 18.43
CA GLN A 363 16.65 3.06 17.72
C GLN A 363 17.96 2.72 18.47
N THR A 364 18.08 1.51 18.98
CA THR A 364 19.25 1.04 19.74
C THR A 364 20.15 0.07 18.96
N LYS A 365 19.68 -0.43 17.82
CA LYS A 365 20.40 -1.37 16.96
C LYS A 365 20.09 -1.13 15.49
N SER A 366 20.89 -1.71 14.60
CA SER A 366 20.68 -1.65 13.16
C SER A 366 19.36 -2.33 12.76
N ILE A 367 18.66 -1.75 11.78
CA ILE A 367 17.40 -2.27 11.27
C ILE A 367 17.68 -3.34 10.22
N LYS A 368 17.37 -4.57 10.55
CA LYS A 368 17.57 -5.74 9.67
C LYS A 368 16.29 -6.46 9.34
N LYS A 369 15.38 -6.63 10.32
CA LYS A 369 14.12 -7.35 10.14
C LYS A 369 12.94 -6.43 10.42
N VAL A 370 12.06 -6.30 9.44
CA VAL A 370 10.86 -5.47 9.54
C VAL A 370 9.62 -6.29 9.20
N LEU A 371 8.62 -6.21 10.08
CA LEU A 371 7.30 -6.80 9.87
C LEU A 371 6.35 -5.71 9.36
N ILE A 372 5.60 -5.98 8.31
CA ILE A 372 4.64 -5.06 7.72
C ILE A 372 3.25 -5.67 7.82
N ASN A 373 2.30 -4.94 8.40
CA ASN A 373 0.93 -5.37 8.58
C ASN A 373 -0.03 -4.62 7.66
N ALA A 374 -1.05 -5.32 7.17
CA ALA A 374 -2.22 -4.72 6.56
C ALA A 374 -3.48 -5.53 6.88
N VAL A 375 -4.61 -4.83 7.00
CA VAL A 375 -5.93 -5.44 7.16
C VAL A 375 -6.95 -4.68 6.33
N GLY A 376 -7.92 -5.40 5.80
CA GLY A 376 -9.04 -4.80 5.07
C GLY A 376 -10.36 -5.01 5.80
N PHE A 377 -11.40 -4.29 5.37
CA PHE A 377 -12.77 -4.60 5.73
C PHE A 377 -13.05 -6.07 5.44
N GLY A 378 -13.76 -6.74 6.34
CA GLY A 378 -13.96 -8.18 6.27
C GLY A 378 -12.94 -8.99 7.08
N GLY A 379 -12.03 -8.32 7.81
CA GLY A 379 -11.09 -8.96 8.72
C GLY A 379 -9.99 -9.77 8.00
N ASN A 380 -9.60 -9.38 6.80
CA ASN A 380 -8.55 -10.02 6.01
C ASN A 380 -7.20 -9.37 6.34
N ALA A 381 -6.40 -10.01 7.19
CA ALA A 381 -5.07 -9.53 7.57
C ALA A 381 -3.97 -10.25 6.80
N VAL A 382 -2.92 -9.49 6.48
CA VAL A 382 -1.65 -10.01 5.94
C VAL A 382 -0.51 -9.36 6.70
N SER A 383 0.47 -10.20 7.03
CA SER A 383 1.74 -9.78 7.63
C SER A 383 2.90 -10.29 6.76
N ILE A 384 3.82 -9.41 6.41
CA ILE A 384 5.00 -9.73 5.60
C ILE A 384 6.25 -9.42 6.42
N LEU A 385 7.12 -10.41 6.58
CA LEU A 385 8.43 -10.22 7.19
C LEU A 385 9.48 -10.11 6.11
N ILE A 386 10.26 -9.03 6.16
CA ILE A 386 11.43 -8.84 5.30
C ILE A 386 12.69 -8.74 6.13
N GLU A 387 13.80 -9.21 5.55
CA GLU A 387 15.12 -9.16 6.13
C GLU A 387 16.11 -8.52 5.16
N LYS A 388 17.01 -7.70 5.67
CA LYS A 388 18.10 -7.06 4.89
C LYS A 388 18.89 -8.11 4.12
N ALA A 389 19.21 -7.84 2.86
CA ALA A 389 20.03 -8.71 2.01
C ALA A 389 21.52 -8.69 2.38
#